data_60270505b1b993c9ae4d17e89867de88
#
_entry.id   60270505b1b993c9ae4d17e89867de88
#
_cell.length_a   1.000
_cell.length_b   1.000
_cell.length_c   1.000
_cell.angle_alpha   90.00
_cell.angle_beta   90.00
_cell.angle_gamma   90.00
#
_symmetry.space_group_name_H-M   'P 1'
#
loop_
_entity.id
_entity.type
_entity.pdbx_description
1 polymer ?
#
loop_
_entity_poly.entity_id
_entity_poly.type
_entity_poly.pdbx_seq_one_letter_code
_entity_poly.pdbx_strand_id
1 'polypeptide(L)'
;MIGVVLVSHENIAKEMLSVIQHIVGPQENLIAISIFPEDDMEKKRLEILDSVKKVDSGKGVIVLTDMFGGTPSNLAISVMDSEKIEVVAGVNLPMLIKMMSIRDKKSIKEIIAISQESGRKYINVASAFFEEKKDWNKKK
;
A
#
# COMPACT_ATOMS: atom_id res chain seq x y z
N MET A 1 15.22 5.01 -1.55
CA MET A 1 13.75 5.18 -1.65
C MET A 1 13.05 4.53 -0.48
N ILE A 2 11.82 4.93 -0.22
CA ILE A 2 10.99 4.36 0.84
C ILE A 2 10.66 2.90 0.50
N GLY A 3 10.86 2.00 1.47
CA GLY A 3 10.45 0.60 1.34
C GLY A 3 8.95 0.44 1.58
N VAL A 4 8.35 -0.57 0.96
CA VAL A 4 6.92 -0.87 1.09
C VAL A 4 6.71 -2.36 1.36
N VAL A 5 5.93 -2.67 2.39
CA VAL A 5 5.50 -4.03 2.72
C VAL A 5 3.98 -4.09 2.67
N LEU A 6 3.46 -5.00 1.86
CA LEU A 6 2.02 -5.27 1.79
C LEU A 6 1.69 -6.44 2.71
N VAL A 7 0.72 -6.26 3.59
CA VAL A 7 0.27 -7.32 4.53
C VAL A 7 -1.24 -7.42 4.44
N SER A 8 -1.76 -8.56 4.05
CA SER A 8 -3.19 -8.72 3.81
C SER A 8 -3.75 -10.04 4.33
N HIS A 9 -5.06 -10.10 4.40
CA HIS A 9 -5.76 -11.37 4.48
C HIS A 9 -5.46 -12.19 3.22
N GLU A 10 -5.09 -13.44 3.42
CA GLU A 10 -4.85 -14.40 2.34
C GLU A 10 -3.94 -13.81 1.23
N ASN A 11 -4.25 -14.06 -0.03
CA ASN A 11 -3.36 -13.72 -1.14
C ASN A 11 -3.56 -12.33 -1.74
N ILE A 12 -4.37 -11.46 -1.15
CA ILE A 12 -4.63 -10.11 -1.68
C ILE A 12 -3.32 -9.35 -1.91
N ALA A 13 -2.43 -9.33 -0.92
CA ALA A 13 -1.16 -8.62 -1.02
C ALA A 13 -0.28 -9.16 -2.15
N LYS A 14 -0.17 -10.46 -2.27
CA LYS A 14 0.64 -11.11 -3.32
C LYS A 14 0.09 -10.84 -4.70
N GLU A 15 -1.23 -10.87 -4.86
CA GLU A 15 -1.86 -10.55 -6.14
C GLU A 15 -1.72 -9.06 -6.48
N MET A 16 -1.83 -8.17 -5.50
CA MET A 16 -1.57 -6.74 -5.71
C MET A 16 -0.13 -6.48 -6.16
N LEU A 17 0.84 -7.16 -5.54
CA LEU A 17 2.24 -7.05 -5.93
C LEU A 17 2.44 -7.50 -7.38
N SER A 18 1.84 -8.62 -7.75
CA SER A 18 1.91 -9.13 -9.12
C SER A 18 1.31 -8.13 -10.11
N VAL A 19 0.13 -7.61 -9.82
CA VAL A 19 -0.58 -6.66 -10.70
C VAL A 19 0.20 -5.34 -10.82
N ILE A 20 0.72 -4.82 -9.70
CA ILE A 20 1.44 -3.55 -9.74
C ILE A 20 2.72 -3.66 -10.58
N GLN A 21 3.44 -4.76 -10.47
CA GLN A 21 4.64 -4.99 -11.28
C GLN A 21 4.31 -5.15 -12.77
N HIS A 22 3.13 -5.68 -13.08
CA HIS A 22 2.65 -5.73 -14.46
C HIS A 22 2.35 -4.33 -15.01
N ILE A 23 1.76 -3.45 -14.18
CA ILE A 23 1.37 -2.09 -14.59
C ILE A 23 2.57 -1.14 -14.70
N VAL A 24 3.42 -1.11 -13.67
CA VAL A 24 4.50 -0.12 -13.55
C VAL A 24 5.89 -0.71 -13.75
N GLY A 25 6.00 -2.00 -14.02
CA GLY A 25 7.27 -2.70 -14.17
C GLY A 25 7.83 -3.24 -12.86
N PRO A 26 8.94 -4.00 -12.92
CA PRO A 26 9.58 -4.58 -11.75
C PRO A 26 9.90 -3.52 -10.69
N GLN A 27 9.64 -3.85 -9.42
CA GLN A 27 9.87 -2.95 -8.29
C GLN A 27 10.85 -3.56 -7.30
N GLU A 28 11.80 -2.76 -6.85
CA GLU A 28 12.68 -3.09 -5.73
C GLU A 28 12.04 -2.62 -4.42
N ASN A 29 12.51 -3.19 -3.30
CA ASN A 29 12.07 -2.78 -1.95
C ASN A 29 10.54 -2.81 -1.79
N LEU A 30 9.93 -3.86 -2.30
CA LEU A 30 8.49 -4.13 -2.22
C LEU A 30 8.28 -5.62 -1.94
N ILE A 31 7.67 -5.94 -0.81
CA ILE A 31 7.42 -7.32 -0.36
C ILE A 31 5.94 -7.46 0.00
N ALA A 32 5.36 -8.61 -0.32
CA ALA A 32 3.99 -8.96 0.03
C ALA A 32 3.96 -10.15 0.99
N ILE A 33 3.13 -10.04 2.02
CA ILE A 33 2.94 -11.06 3.05
C ILE A 33 1.47 -11.42 3.15
N SER A 34 1.17 -12.71 3.09
CA SER A 34 -0.17 -13.28 3.25
C SER A 34 -0.37 -13.76 4.69
N ILE A 35 -1.51 -13.43 5.29
CA ILE A 35 -1.90 -13.91 6.61
C ILE A 35 -3.12 -14.81 6.45
N PHE A 36 -3.00 -16.07 6.86
CA PHE A 36 -4.08 -17.05 6.84
C PHE A 36 -4.57 -17.33 8.26
N PRO A 37 -5.84 -17.76 8.45
CA PRO A 37 -6.40 -17.97 9.79
C PRO A 37 -5.62 -18.97 10.66
N GLU A 38 -5.01 -19.99 10.06
CA GLU A 38 -4.27 -21.05 10.76
C GLU A 38 -2.78 -20.71 10.98
N ASP A 39 -2.31 -19.57 10.52
CA ASP A 39 -0.91 -19.18 10.66
C ASP A 39 -0.53 -18.92 12.13
N ASP A 40 0.73 -19.19 12.47
CA ASP A 40 1.33 -18.79 13.73
C ASP A 40 1.58 -17.26 13.72
N MET A 41 0.85 -16.53 14.55
CA MET A 41 0.86 -15.06 14.54
C MET A 41 2.21 -14.49 14.95
N GLU A 42 2.93 -15.11 15.88
CA GLU A 42 4.27 -14.65 16.26
C GLU A 42 5.27 -14.83 15.12
N LYS A 43 5.20 -15.95 14.42
CA LYS A 43 6.04 -16.16 13.22
C LYS A 43 5.73 -15.14 12.13
N LYS A 44 4.45 -14.81 11.94
CA LYS A 44 4.04 -13.80 10.97
C LYS A 44 4.51 -12.40 11.36
N ARG A 45 4.44 -12.06 12.66
CA ARG A 45 4.98 -10.80 13.17
C ARG A 45 6.48 -10.67 12.85
N LEU A 46 7.24 -11.72 13.09
CA LEU A 46 8.67 -11.76 12.80
C LEU A 46 8.94 -11.67 11.28
N GLU A 47 8.11 -12.31 10.47
CA GLU A 47 8.20 -12.21 9.00
C GLU A 47 8.00 -10.77 8.52
N ILE A 48 7.01 -10.07 9.09
CA ILE A 48 6.77 -8.65 8.79
C ILE A 48 7.98 -7.82 9.19
N LEU A 49 8.50 -8.04 10.39
CA LEU A 49 9.66 -7.30 10.90
C LEU A 49 10.90 -7.52 10.04
N ASP A 50 11.16 -8.75 9.64
CA ASP A 50 12.27 -9.08 8.73
C ASP A 50 12.10 -8.43 7.37
N SER A 51 10.88 -8.43 6.83
CA SER A 51 10.57 -7.81 5.55
C SER A 51 10.75 -6.29 5.60
N VAL A 52 10.33 -5.66 6.70
CA VAL A 52 10.56 -4.22 6.92
C VAL A 52 12.06 -3.91 6.89
N LYS A 53 12.88 -4.71 7.57
CA LYS A 53 14.33 -4.54 7.57
C LYS A 53 14.94 -4.70 6.17
N LYS A 54 14.45 -5.65 5.39
CA LYS A 54 14.95 -5.92 4.04
C LYS A 54 14.67 -4.78 3.06
N VAL A 55 13.50 -4.13 3.18
CA VAL A 55 13.11 -3.06 2.25
C VAL A 55 13.56 -1.67 2.70
N ASP A 56 14.04 -1.54 3.93
CA ASP A 56 14.47 -0.26 4.48
C ASP A 56 15.86 0.12 3.94
N SER A 57 15.92 1.20 3.17
CA SER A 57 17.17 1.78 2.67
C SER A 57 17.73 2.87 3.58
N GLY A 58 17.15 3.06 4.76
CA GLY A 58 17.48 4.12 5.71
C GLY A 58 16.50 5.30 5.67
N LYS A 59 15.53 5.30 4.76
CA LYS A 59 14.52 6.37 4.60
C LYS A 59 13.17 6.04 5.18
N GLY A 60 13.02 4.84 5.73
CA GLY A 60 11.80 4.37 6.35
C GLY A 60 11.00 3.42 5.49
N VAL A 61 9.93 2.89 6.05
CA VAL A 61 9.09 1.87 5.44
C VAL A 61 7.61 2.19 5.67
N ILE A 62 6.80 1.99 4.65
CA ILE A 62 5.34 2.04 4.74
C ILE A 62 4.82 0.62 4.66
N VAL A 63 4.06 0.20 5.67
CA VAL A 63 3.35 -1.07 5.68
C VAL A 63 1.90 -0.80 5.27
N LEU A 64 1.47 -1.41 4.18
CA LEU A 64 0.12 -1.26 3.65
C LEU A 64 -0.70 -2.50 3.97
N THR A 65 -1.87 -2.32 4.54
CA THR A 65 -2.80 -3.42 4.84
C THR A 65 -4.10 -3.24 4.07
N ASP A 66 -4.83 -4.33 3.92
CA ASP A 66 -6.11 -4.32 3.21
C ASP A 66 -7.21 -3.58 4.00
N MET A 67 -7.28 -3.77 5.32
CA MET A 67 -8.26 -3.08 6.16
C MET A 67 -7.82 -3.04 7.62
N PHE A 68 -8.28 -2.06 8.39
CA PHE A 68 -8.16 -2.06 9.83
C PHE A 68 -9.16 -3.05 10.45
N GLY A 69 -8.86 -3.50 11.68
CA GLY A 69 -9.75 -4.36 12.45
C GLY A 69 -9.55 -5.85 12.21
N GLY A 70 -8.56 -6.23 11.41
CA GLY A 70 -8.21 -7.63 11.18
C GLY A 70 -6.80 -7.97 11.67
N THR A 71 -6.46 -9.25 11.66
CA THR A 71 -5.16 -9.74 12.08
C THR A 71 -4.00 -9.09 11.30
N PRO A 72 -4.07 -8.93 9.96
CA PRO A 72 -2.98 -8.27 9.23
C PRO A 72 -2.66 -6.87 9.75
N SER A 73 -3.67 -6.04 9.96
CA SER A 73 -3.45 -4.68 10.48
C SER A 73 -2.92 -4.68 11.91
N ASN A 74 -3.41 -5.57 12.75
CA ASN A 74 -2.96 -5.69 14.14
C ASN A 74 -1.48 -6.09 14.22
N LEU A 75 -1.05 -7.03 13.38
CA LEU A 75 0.36 -7.43 13.30
C LEU A 75 1.23 -6.29 12.76
N ALA A 76 0.77 -5.59 11.74
CA ALA A 76 1.49 -4.44 11.19
C ALA A 76 1.66 -3.34 12.23
N ILE A 77 0.60 -3.00 12.97
CA ILE A 77 0.65 -1.99 14.03
C ILE A 77 1.64 -2.40 15.14
N SER A 78 1.75 -3.69 15.43
CA SER A 78 2.67 -4.18 16.46
C SER A 78 4.16 -3.93 16.14
N VAL A 79 4.50 -3.72 14.87
CA VAL A 79 5.87 -3.41 14.43
C VAL A 79 6.04 -1.94 14.04
N MET A 80 5.01 -1.12 14.23
CA MET A 80 5.03 0.29 13.87
C MET A 80 6.02 1.07 14.75
N ASP A 81 6.77 1.94 14.10
CA ASP A 81 7.64 2.94 14.73
C ASP A 81 7.36 4.25 14.00
N SER A 82 6.74 5.20 14.69
CA SER A 82 6.24 6.45 14.09
C SER A 82 7.30 7.29 13.36
N GLU A 83 8.57 7.08 13.66
CA GLU A 83 9.66 7.79 12.99
C GLU A 83 10.14 7.09 11.71
N LYS A 84 10.03 5.76 11.67
CA LYS A 84 10.63 4.95 10.59
C LYS A 84 9.65 4.01 9.90
N ILE A 85 8.61 3.58 10.58
CA ILE A 85 7.64 2.61 10.06
C ILE A 85 6.23 3.17 10.28
N GLU A 86 5.54 3.44 9.18
CA GLU A 86 4.14 3.87 9.23
C GLU A 86 3.23 2.79 8.65
N VAL A 87 2.02 2.69 9.15
CA VAL A 87 1.02 1.72 8.70
C VAL A 87 -0.16 2.45 8.10
N VAL A 88 -0.54 2.07 6.88
CA VAL A 88 -1.71 2.63 6.19
C VAL A 88 -2.63 1.48 5.80
N ALA A 89 -3.89 1.56 6.21
CA ALA A 89 -4.90 0.57 5.87
C ALA A 89 -5.78 1.02 4.71
N GLY A 90 -6.41 0.07 4.04
CA GLY A 90 -7.30 0.36 2.91
C GLY A 90 -6.57 0.47 1.58
N VAL A 91 -5.48 -0.26 1.41
CA VAL A 91 -4.70 -0.23 0.16
C VAL A 91 -5.57 -0.60 -1.04
N ASN A 92 -5.43 0.16 -2.10
CA ASN A 92 -6.01 -0.14 -3.41
C ASN A 92 -4.98 0.16 -4.52
N LEU A 93 -5.27 -0.26 -5.73
CA LEU A 93 -4.33 -0.11 -6.84
C LEU A 93 -3.99 1.35 -7.16
N PRO A 94 -4.95 2.31 -7.21
CA PRO A 94 -4.59 3.71 -7.44
C PRO A 94 -3.62 4.28 -6.41
N MET A 95 -3.80 3.95 -5.12
CA MET A 95 -2.86 4.32 -4.06
C MET A 95 -1.48 3.74 -4.34
N LEU A 96 -1.41 2.46 -4.68
CA LEU A 96 -0.15 1.75 -4.87
C LEU A 96 0.60 2.23 -6.11
N ILE A 97 -0.11 2.48 -7.22
CA ILE A 97 0.45 3.06 -8.45
C ILE A 97 1.10 4.42 -8.12
N LYS A 98 0.38 5.29 -7.43
CA LYS A 98 0.88 6.61 -7.05
C LYS A 98 2.11 6.48 -6.16
N MET A 99 2.05 5.63 -5.15
CA MET A 99 3.15 5.42 -4.22
C MET A 99 4.42 4.96 -4.94
N MET A 100 4.31 4.01 -5.86
CA MET A 100 5.46 3.54 -6.64
C MET A 100 6.10 4.65 -7.48
N SER A 101 5.29 5.61 -7.97
CA SER A 101 5.78 6.70 -8.81
C SER A 101 6.52 7.81 -8.06
N ILE A 102 6.31 7.93 -6.74
CA ILE A 102 6.85 9.05 -5.95
C ILE A 102 7.77 8.64 -4.78
N ARG A 103 7.83 7.35 -4.44
CA ARG A 103 8.53 6.89 -3.22
C ARG A 103 10.05 7.11 -3.22
N ASP A 104 10.64 7.41 -4.35
CA ASP A 104 12.07 7.73 -4.49
C ASP A 104 12.36 9.24 -4.48
N LYS A 105 11.32 10.09 -4.47
CA LYS A 105 11.43 11.53 -4.68
C LYS A 105 11.00 12.38 -3.51
N LYS A 106 10.25 11.83 -2.55
CA LYS A 106 9.58 12.59 -1.49
C LYS A 106 9.81 11.94 -0.12
N SER A 107 9.50 12.69 0.94
CA SER A 107 9.53 12.19 2.32
C SER A 107 8.39 11.19 2.56
N ILE A 108 8.53 10.38 3.61
CA ILE A 108 7.51 9.40 3.99
C ILE A 108 6.15 10.07 4.23
N LYS A 109 6.11 11.21 4.90
CA LYS A 109 4.85 11.94 5.17
C LYS A 109 4.18 12.42 3.90
N GLU A 110 4.95 12.95 2.96
CA GLU A 110 4.45 13.42 1.67
C GLU A 110 3.93 12.25 0.83
N ILE A 111 4.68 11.14 0.78
CA ILE A 111 4.28 9.93 0.05
C ILE A 111 2.94 9.40 0.57
N ILE A 112 2.78 9.32 1.89
CA ILE A 112 1.54 8.84 2.50
C ILE A 112 0.37 9.76 2.15
N ALA A 113 0.53 11.07 2.33
CA ALA A 113 -0.54 12.04 2.05
C ALA A 113 -0.99 11.99 0.59
N ILE A 114 -0.05 12.00 -0.35
CA ILE A 114 -0.35 11.98 -1.79
C ILE A 114 -0.97 10.64 -2.20
N SER A 115 -0.44 9.53 -1.71
CA SER A 115 -0.95 8.20 -2.03
C SER A 115 -2.34 7.94 -1.46
N GLN A 116 -2.58 8.40 -0.24
CA GLN A 116 -3.89 8.31 0.41
C GLN A 116 -4.96 9.09 -0.38
N GLU A 117 -4.62 10.28 -0.84
CA GLU A 117 -5.51 11.10 -1.69
C GLU A 117 -5.81 10.37 -3.01
N SER A 118 -4.82 9.80 -3.66
CA SER A 118 -5.01 9.01 -4.89
C SER A 118 -5.91 7.81 -4.65
N GLY A 119 -5.72 7.10 -3.55
CA GLY A 119 -6.56 5.96 -3.19
C GLY A 119 -8.04 6.34 -3.04
N ARG A 120 -8.31 7.49 -2.46
CA ARG A 120 -9.67 8.02 -2.28
C ARG A 120 -10.27 8.56 -3.57
N LYS A 121 -9.48 9.30 -4.33
CA LYS A 121 -9.90 10.04 -5.53
C LYS A 121 -10.46 9.13 -6.62
N TYR A 122 -9.93 7.94 -6.77
CA TYR A 122 -10.30 7.03 -7.85
C TYR A 122 -11.37 5.99 -7.46
N ILE A 123 -12.02 6.19 -6.32
CA ILE A 123 -13.25 5.46 -5.98
C ILE A 123 -14.41 6.24 -6.61
N ASN A 124 -14.88 5.78 -7.76
CA ASN A 124 -15.84 6.51 -8.57
C ASN A 124 -17.01 5.61 -8.99
N VAL A 125 -18.18 6.23 -9.10
CA VAL A 125 -19.37 5.61 -9.71
C VAL A 125 -19.33 5.92 -11.21
N ALA A 126 -19.44 4.90 -12.05
CA ALA A 126 -19.29 5.04 -13.50
C ALA A 126 -20.25 6.09 -14.11
N SER A 127 -21.51 6.09 -13.72
CA SER A 127 -22.48 7.05 -14.23
C SER A 127 -22.11 8.49 -13.89
N ALA A 128 -21.65 8.74 -12.66
CA ALA A 128 -21.19 10.06 -12.23
C ALA A 128 -19.94 10.51 -13.01
N PHE A 129 -19.01 9.58 -13.23
CA PHE A 129 -17.80 9.86 -14.00
C PHE A 129 -18.10 10.24 -15.45
N PHE A 130 -19.01 9.52 -16.12
CA PHE A 130 -19.41 9.84 -17.48
C PHE A 130 -20.24 11.12 -17.58
N GLU A 131 -21.02 11.47 -16.57
CA GLU A 131 -21.74 12.74 -16.48
C GLU A 131 -20.76 13.93 -16.45
N GLU A 132 -19.74 13.87 -15.61
CA GLU A 132 -18.68 14.90 -15.55
C GLU A 132 -18.00 15.08 -16.90
N LYS A 133 -17.68 14.00 -17.60
CA LYS A 133 -17.07 14.05 -18.93
C LYS A 133 -17.99 14.65 -19.97
N LYS A 134 -19.29 14.37 -19.93
CA LYS A 134 -20.28 14.99 -20.81
C LYS A 134 -20.35 16.49 -20.60
N ASP A 135 -20.41 16.94 -19.36
CA ASP A 135 -20.45 18.36 -19.01
C ASP A 135 -19.19 19.08 -19.45
N TRP A 136 -18.03 18.46 -19.28
CA TRP A 136 -16.76 19.01 -19.74
C TRP A 136 -16.72 19.11 -21.26
N ASN A 137 -17.22 18.14 -22.00
CA ASN A 137 -17.31 18.16 -23.46
C ASN A 137 -18.29 19.22 -23.98
N LYS A 138 -19.38 19.49 -23.26
CA LYS A 138 -20.34 20.54 -23.60
C LYS A 138 -19.79 21.94 -23.45
N LYS A 139 -18.80 22.14 -22.56
CA LYS A 139 -18.14 23.42 -22.33
C LYS A 139 -17.05 23.74 -23.35
N LYS A 140 -16.69 22.79 -24.17
CA LYS A 140 -15.77 22.98 -25.28
C LYS A 140 -16.52 23.44 -26.52
#